data_a73bc884720b36b01a87d9de98e3895e
#
_entry.id   a73bc884720b36b01a87d9de98e3895e
#
_cell.length_a   1.000
_cell.length_b   1.000
_cell.length_c   1.000
_cell.angle_alpha   90.00
_cell.angle_beta   90.00
_cell.angle_gamma   90.00
#
_symmetry.space_group_name_H-M   'P 1'
#
loop_
_entity.id
_entity.type
_entity.pdbx_description
1 polymer ?
#
loop_
_entity_poly.entity_id
_entity_poly.type
_entity_poly.pdbx_seq_one_letter_code
_entity_poly.pdbx_strand_id
1 'polypeptide(L)'
;MQIKFPRIKVTVNNVYEECNHGLKPGDSFIFEDFTKAPAGFCEGATSALFPCLYALSFGACFPFEENQRSIHTTCPDGGKVDFFSEIIEEGDIKPCFVDKEKHTGPNPRKMIVSVDEVKGKCFYNYKEGDSFEFTGLRTLEGFCGAAYHTIFPVFFALNFGGTYPFEENINSLSTVTCPDGGNIRFKVTRIEKEEG
;
A
#
# COMPACT_ATOMS: atom_id res chain seq x y z
N MET A 1 13.22 -17.30 -8.03
CA MET A 1 12.46 -17.84 -6.88
C MET A 1 11.08 -17.17 -6.91
N GLN A 2 10.00 -17.92 -6.90
CA GLN A 2 8.65 -17.33 -6.90
C GLN A 2 8.28 -17.06 -5.44
N ILE A 3 8.02 -15.81 -5.10
CA ILE A 3 7.60 -15.39 -3.75
C ILE A 3 6.13 -15.80 -3.57
N LYS A 4 5.84 -16.51 -2.48
CA LYS A 4 4.47 -16.76 -2.04
C LYS A 4 3.97 -15.57 -1.25
N PHE A 5 2.90 -14.92 -1.74
CA PHE A 5 2.19 -13.87 -1.01
C PHE A 5 1.21 -14.47 0.00
N PRO A 6 0.85 -13.73 1.04
CA PRO A 6 -0.14 -14.16 2.01
C PRO A 6 -1.55 -14.20 1.39
N ARG A 7 -2.40 -15.07 1.93
CA ARG A 7 -3.84 -15.05 1.63
C ARG A 7 -4.55 -14.08 2.55
N ILE A 8 -5.40 -13.26 1.96
CA ILE A 8 -6.10 -12.20 2.67
C ILE A 8 -7.60 -12.46 2.59
N LYS A 9 -8.26 -12.47 3.74
CA LYS A 9 -9.72 -12.51 3.81
C LYS A 9 -10.24 -11.09 4.00
N VAL A 10 -11.13 -10.68 3.12
CA VAL A 10 -11.89 -9.42 3.23
C VAL A 10 -13.31 -9.77 3.66
N THR A 11 -13.72 -9.29 4.81
CA THR A 11 -15.07 -9.50 5.35
C THR A 11 -15.84 -8.18 5.31
N VAL A 12 -17.10 -8.22 4.89
CA VAL A 12 -18.03 -7.10 5.07
C VAL A 12 -18.40 -7.01 6.54
N ASN A 13 -17.92 -5.97 7.21
CA ASN A 13 -18.15 -5.77 8.65
C ASN A 13 -19.50 -5.14 8.92
N ASN A 14 -19.80 -4.03 8.23
CA ASN A 14 -21.09 -3.33 8.31
C ASN A 14 -21.55 -2.84 6.96
N VAL A 15 -22.86 -2.72 6.80
CA VAL A 15 -23.52 -2.05 5.68
C VAL A 15 -24.48 -1.01 6.28
N TYR A 16 -24.15 0.27 6.09
CA TYR A 16 -24.90 1.41 6.68
C TYR A 16 -26.04 1.88 5.77
N GLU A 17 -25.87 1.74 4.47
CA GLU A 17 -26.84 2.08 3.44
C GLU A 17 -26.86 1.01 2.37
N GLU A 18 -27.86 1.03 1.50
CA GLU A 18 -27.98 0.06 0.42
C GLU A 18 -26.73 0.02 -0.47
N CYS A 19 -26.16 -1.17 -0.58
CA CYS A 19 -25.03 -1.44 -1.45
C CYS A 19 -25.52 -1.89 -2.84
N ASN A 20 -25.12 -1.18 -3.89
CA ASN A 20 -25.50 -1.51 -5.28
C ASN A 20 -25.09 -2.93 -5.74
N HIS A 21 -24.10 -3.54 -5.05
CA HIS A 21 -23.65 -4.91 -5.28
C HIS A 21 -24.32 -5.92 -4.35
N GLY A 22 -25.26 -5.50 -3.51
CA GLY A 22 -26.04 -6.36 -2.62
C GLY A 22 -25.23 -7.02 -1.50
N LEU A 23 -24.05 -6.48 -1.16
CA LEU A 23 -23.22 -6.98 -0.08
C LEU A 23 -23.94 -6.88 1.27
N LYS A 24 -23.71 -7.87 2.14
CA LYS A 24 -24.32 -7.98 3.46
C LYS A 24 -23.26 -8.18 4.53
N PRO A 25 -23.48 -7.74 5.77
CA PRO A 25 -22.62 -8.06 6.89
C PRO A 25 -22.36 -9.58 7.00
N GLY A 26 -21.09 -9.95 7.11
CA GLY A 26 -20.64 -11.34 7.15
C GLY A 26 -20.23 -11.93 5.80
N ASP A 27 -20.58 -11.32 4.67
CA ASP A 27 -20.05 -11.73 3.36
C ASP A 27 -18.52 -11.65 3.41
N SER A 28 -17.85 -12.63 2.80
CA SER A 28 -16.40 -12.69 2.81
C SER A 28 -15.82 -13.14 1.48
N PHE A 29 -14.65 -12.60 1.17
CA PHE A 29 -13.93 -12.80 -0.08
C PHE A 29 -12.47 -13.14 0.21
N ILE A 30 -11.93 -14.12 -0.49
CA ILE A 30 -10.53 -14.54 -0.34
C ILE A 30 -9.73 -13.99 -1.51
N PHE A 31 -8.73 -13.20 -1.19
CA PHE A 31 -7.68 -12.77 -2.10
C PHE A 31 -6.50 -13.73 -1.94
N GLU A 32 -6.23 -14.53 -2.97
CA GLU A 32 -5.11 -15.47 -2.97
C GLU A 32 -3.75 -14.76 -2.97
N ASP A 33 -3.75 -13.56 -3.54
CA ASP A 33 -2.71 -12.54 -3.45
C ASP A 33 -3.30 -11.17 -3.83
N PHE A 34 -2.54 -10.09 -3.65
CA PHE A 34 -3.02 -8.73 -3.94
C PHE A 34 -3.29 -8.46 -5.43
N THR A 35 -2.85 -9.34 -6.34
CA THR A 35 -3.02 -9.16 -7.80
C THR A 35 -4.29 -9.80 -8.33
N LYS A 36 -4.94 -10.67 -7.54
CA LYS A 36 -6.10 -11.46 -7.97
C LYS A 36 -7.33 -11.15 -7.12
N ALA A 37 -8.12 -10.20 -7.59
CA ALA A 37 -9.41 -9.96 -6.98
C ALA A 37 -10.34 -11.17 -7.23
N PRO A 38 -11.10 -11.61 -6.21
CA PRO A 38 -12.07 -12.69 -6.37
C PRO A 38 -13.22 -12.26 -7.31
N ALA A 39 -13.73 -13.23 -8.08
CA ALA A 39 -14.82 -12.97 -9.01
C ALA A 39 -16.08 -12.45 -8.27
N GLY A 40 -16.72 -11.43 -8.83
CA GLY A 40 -17.93 -10.82 -8.28
C GLY A 40 -17.69 -9.82 -7.15
N PHE A 41 -16.43 -9.57 -6.74
CA PHE A 41 -16.13 -8.51 -5.80
C PHE A 41 -16.22 -7.13 -6.48
N CYS A 42 -16.66 -6.12 -5.74
CA CYS A 42 -16.87 -4.77 -6.25
C CYS A 42 -15.54 -4.11 -6.68
N GLU A 43 -15.45 -3.63 -7.95
CA GLU A 43 -14.25 -2.96 -8.47
C GLU A 43 -13.92 -1.67 -7.71
N GLY A 44 -14.93 -0.88 -7.31
CA GLY A 44 -14.73 0.32 -6.50
C GLY A 44 -14.12 -0.01 -5.14
N ALA A 45 -14.62 -1.07 -4.48
CA ALA A 45 -14.05 -1.57 -3.23
C ALA A 45 -12.63 -2.10 -3.45
N THR A 46 -12.37 -2.85 -4.54
CA THR A 46 -11.01 -3.33 -4.88
C THR A 46 -10.03 -2.18 -4.99
N SER A 47 -10.41 -1.09 -5.67
CA SER A 47 -9.56 0.10 -5.83
C SER A 47 -9.25 0.77 -4.49
N ALA A 48 -10.23 0.90 -3.61
CA ALA A 48 -10.03 1.51 -2.29
C ALA A 48 -9.21 0.64 -1.33
N LEU A 49 -9.40 -0.68 -1.40
CA LEU A 49 -8.69 -1.66 -0.59
C LEU A 49 -7.26 -1.93 -1.07
N PHE A 50 -6.97 -1.67 -2.35
CA PHE A 50 -5.70 -2.07 -2.96
C PHE A 50 -4.46 -1.63 -2.19
N PRO A 51 -4.30 -0.38 -1.71
CA PRO A 51 -3.13 0.01 -0.92
C PRO A 51 -2.96 -0.82 0.35
N CYS A 52 -4.06 -1.19 1.00
CA CYS A 52 -4.07 -1.99 2.22
C CYS A 52 -3.69 -3.45 1.94
N LEU A 53 -4.30 -4.06 0.91
CA LEU A 53 -3.99 -5.42 0.48
C LEU A 53 -2.53 -5.53 0.02
N TYR A 54 -2.05 -4.55 -0.74
CA TYR A 54 -0.67 -4.44 -1.15
C TYR A 54 0.28 -4.36 0.06
N ALA A 55 0.01 -3.46 1.01
CA ALA A 55 0.83 -3.32 2.20
C ALA A 55 0.88 -4.59 3.05
N LEU A 56 -0.27 -5.22 3.31
CA LEU A 56 -0.36 -6.51 4.02
C LEU A 56 0.46 -7.59 3.30
N SER A 57 0.43 -7.63 1.96
CA SER A 57 1.16 -8.61 1.16
C SER A 57 2.67 -8.44 1.26
N PHE A 58 3.15 -7.22 1.48
CA PHE A 58 4.58 -6.90 1.66
C PHE A 58 5.02 -6.81 3.13
N GLY A 59 4.26 -7.42 4.04
CA GLY A 59 4.67 -7.59 5.45
C GLY A 59 4.39 -6.38 6.35
N ALA A 60 3.63 -5.39 5.88
CA ALA A 60 3.24 -4.25 6.71
C ALA A 60 2.40 -4.70 7.93
N CYS A 61 2.57 -3.97 9.03
CA CYS A 61 1.82 -4.16 10.27
C CYS A 61 1.18 -2.83 10.68
N PHE A 62 -0.08 -2.88 11.07
CA PHE A 62 -0.86 -1.72 11.47
C PHE A 62 -0.99 -1.68 12.99
N PRO A 63 -0.17 -0.89 13.71
CA PRO A 63 -0.12 -0.90 15.17
C PRO A 63 -1.41 -0.38 15.84
N PHE A 64 -2.26 0.31 15.10
CA PHE A 64 -3.55 0.81 15.57
C PHE A 64 -4.68 -0.23 15.50
N GLU A 65 -4.46 -1.37 14.82
CA GLU A 65 -5.39 -2.50 14.80
C GLU A 65 -5.09 -3.46 15.95
N GLU A 66 -6.11 -4.17 16.44
CA GLU A 66 -5.92 -5.21 17.47
C GLU A 66 -5.02 -6.32 16.95
N ASN A 67 -5.33 -6.86 15.78
CA ASN A 67 -4.43 -7.70 14.99
C ASN A 67 -3.63 -6.83 14.03
N GLN A 68 -2.32 -6.70 14.23
CA GLN A 68 -1.48 -5.86 13.37
C GLN A 68 -1.42 -6.33 11.89
N ARG A 69 -1.87 -7.58 11.61
CA ARG A 69 -1.97 -8.14 10.27
C ARG A 69 -3.39 -8.03 9.70
N SER A 70 -4.10 -7.01 10.11
CA SER A 70 -5.44 -6.68 9.60
C SER A 70 -5.61 -5.18 9.48
N ILE A 71 -6.65 -4.75 8.78
CA ILE A 71 -6.99 -3.33 8.62
C ILE A 71 -8.48 -3.16 8.29
N HIS A 72 -9.09 -2.15 8.90
CA HIS A 72 -10.42 -1.67 8.54
C HIS A 72 -10.33 -0.65 7.42
N THR A 73 -11.26 -0.73 6.48
CA THR A 73 -11.40 0.19 5.34
C THR A 73 -12.86 0.40 5.02
N THR A 74 -13.16 1.44 4.24
CA THR A 74 -14.52 1.77 3.84
C THR A 74 -14.69 1.80 2.32
N CYS A 75 -15.91 1.56 1.87
CA CYS A 75 -16.32 1.71 0.49
C CYS A 75 -16.13 3.17 0.02
N PRO A 76 -15.62 3.42 -1.19
CA PRO A 76 -15.45 4.77 -1.73
C PRO A 76 -16.80 5.44 -2.09
N ASP A 77 -17.89 4.66 -2.19
CA ASP A 77 -19.23 5.17 -2.42
C ASP A 77 -19.87 5.63 -1.09
N GLY A 78 -19.47 6.81 -0.63
CA GLY A 78 -20.02 7.45 0.56
C GLY A 78 -19.77 6.72 1.89
N GLY A 79 -18.87 5.72 1.92
CA GLY A 79 -18.61 4.95 3.13
C GLY A 79 -19.71 3.98 3.52
N LYS A 80 -20.58 3.59 2.58
CA LYS A 80 -21.76 2.75 2.85
C LYS A 80 -21.45 1.36 3.39
N VAL A 81 -20.27 0.84 3.11
CA VAL A 81 -19.84 -0.51 3.50
C VAL A 81 -18.47 -0.43 4.17
N ASP A 82 -18.38 -1.03 5.34
CA ASP A 82 -17.10 -1.26 6.02
C ASP A 82 -16.58 -2.64 5.72
N PHE A 83 -15.29 -2.71 5.45
CA PHE A 83 -14.56 -3.95 5.23
C PHE A 83 -13.49 -4.14 6.31
N PHE A 84 -13.33 -5.40 6.70
CA PHE A 84 -12.22 -5.85 7.54
C PHE A 84 -11.36 -6.83 6.74
N SER A 85 -10.11 -6.46 6.50
CA SER A 85 -9.12 -7.27 5.78
C SER A 85 -8.13 -7.86 6.76
N GLU A 86 -7.94 -9.18 6.75
CA GLU A 86 -7.03 -9.89 7.63
C GLU A 86 -6.21 -10.96 6.89
N ILE A 87 -4.98 -11.15 7.31
CA ILE A 87 -4.16 -12.28 6.84
C ILE A 87 -4.70 -13.56 7.48
N ILE A 88 -5.04 -14.54 6.66
CA ILE A 88 -5.48 -15.89 7.09
C ILE A 88 -4.44 -16.97 6.86
N GLU A 89 -3.46 -16.72 6.00
CA GLU A 89 -2.32 -17.57 5.74
C GLU A 89 -1.13 -16.69 5.38
N GLU A 90 -0.01 -16.79 6.11
CA GLU A 90 1.20 -16.00 5.84
C GLU A 90 1.92 -16.49 4.57
N GLY A 91 2.62 -15.56 3.92
CA GLY A 91 3.51 -15.81 2.79
C GLY A 91 4.97 -15.89 3.22
N ASP A 92 5.86 -15.71 2.26
CA ASP A 92 7.32 -15.77 2.47
C ASP A 92 7.89 -14.47 3.07
N ILE A 93 7.17 -13.36 2.95
CA ILE A 93 7.62 -12.03 3.43
C ILE A 93 7.29 -11.90 4.92
N LYS A 94 8.34 -11.76 5.73
CA LYS A 94 8.19 -11.65 7.18
C LYS A 94 7.51 -10.33 7.57
N PRO A 95 6.48 -10.38 8.44
CA PRO A 95 5.84 -9.19 8.93
C PRO A 95 6.75 -8.42 9.91
N CYS A 96 6.63 -7.09 9.90
CA CYS A 96 7.34 -6.18 10.80
C CYS A 96 6.43 -5.78 11.96
N PHE A 97 6.24 -6.67 12.94
CA PHE A 97 5.45 -6.37 14.12
C PHE A 97 6.04 -5.21 14.93
N VAL A 98 5.16 -4.33 15.39
CA VAL A 98 5.50 -3.17 16.21
C VAL A 98 5.12 -3.45 17.66
N ASP A 99 6.02 -3.14 18.59
CA ASP A 99 5.70 -3.16 20.01
C ASP A 99 4.72 -2.03 20.33
N LYS A 100 3.45 -2.38 20.57
CA LYS A 100 2.38 -1.41 20.82
C LYS A 100 2.60 -0.56 22.06
N GLU A 101 3.28 -1.08 23.07
CA GLU A 101 3.56 -0.35 24.31
C GLU A 101 4.58 0.79 24.08
N LYS A 102 5.48 0.61 23.10
CA LYS A 102 6.46 1.61 22.68
C LYS A 102 5.95 2.53 21.57
N HIS A 103 4.80 2.19 20.96
CA HIS A 103 4.22 2.96 19.88
C HIS A 103 3.34 4.09 20.42
N THR A 104 3.94 5.24 20.72
CA THR A 104 3.27 6.40 21.33
C THR A 104 2.57 7.33 20.33
N GLY A 105 2.15 6.85 19.17
CA GLY A 105 1.43 7.62 18.16
C GLY A 105 2.05 7.55 16.76
N PRO A 106 1.58 8.39 15.82
CA PRO A 106 2.07 8.36 14.45
C PRO A 106 3.57 8.65 14.41
N ASN A 107 4.35 7.68 13.94
CA ASN A 107 5.77 7.81 13.69
C ASN A 107 6.01 7.87 12.18
N PRO A 108 5.84 9.04 11.56
CA PRO A 108 5.96 9.18 10.12
C PRO A 108 7.38 8.83 9.68
N ARG A 109 7.49 7.89 8.75
CA ARG A 109 8.78 7.49 8.17
C ARG A 109 9.14 8.46 7.06
N LYS A 110 10.43 8.72 6.92
CA LYS A 110 10.96 9.47 5.78
C LYS A 110 11.13 8.54 4.59
N MET A 111 10.76 9.04 3.42
CA MET A 111 10.92 8.33 2.15
C MET A 111 11.55 9.26 1.13
N ILE A 112 12.44 8.70 0.32
CA ILE A 112 13.02 9.37 -0.84
C ILE A 112 12.41 8.76 -2.08
N VAL A 113 11.88 9.59 -2.96
CA VAL A 113 11.52 9.23 -4.33
C VAL A 113 12.57 9.81 -5.24
N SER A 114 13.31 8.99 -5.92
CA SER A 114 14.26 9.41 -6.95
C SER A 114 13.75 9.04 -8.34
N VAL A 115 14.07 9.89 -9.31
CA VAL A 115 13.88 9.61 -10.74
C VAL A 115 15.05 8.77 -11.21
N ASP A 116 14.78 7.49 -11.51
CA ASP A 116 15.78 6.50 -11.87
C ASP A 116 16.02 6.45 -13.39
N GLU A 117 14.97 6.69 -14.18
CA GLU A 117 15.05 6.66 -15.64
C GLU A 117 14.00 7.59 -16.26
N VAL A 118 14.39 8.29 -17.33
CA VAL A 118 13.50 9.11 -18.15
C VAL A 118 13.50 8.57 -19.59
N LYS A 119 12.40 7.93 -20.01
CA LYS A 119 12.25 7.32 -21.35
C LYS A 119 11.63 8.26 -22.36
N GLY A 120 10.88 9.25 -21.92
CA GLY A 120 10.11 10.13 -22.79
C GLY A 120 9.85 11.49 -22.15
N LYS A 121 8.95 12.25 -22.76
CA LYS A 121 8.62 13.60 -22.30
C LYS A 121 7.78 13.53 -21.01
N CYS A 122 8.28 14.14 -19.95
CA CYS A 122 7.55 14.33 -18.71
C CYS A 122 6.91 15.73 -18.68
N PHE A 123 5.62 15.81 -18.35
CA PHE A 123 4.90 17.08 -18.23
C PHE A 123 5.47 17.99 -17.13
N TYR A 124 6.00 17.38 -16.06
CA TYR A 124 6.67 18.07 -14.93
C TYR A 124 8.16 18.32 -15.18
N ASN A 125 8.69 17.92 -16.37
CA ASN A 125 10.11 18.06 -16.73
C ASN A 125 11.09 17.42 -15.74
N TYR A 126 10.69 16.34 -15.07
CA TYR A 126 11.58 15.57 -14.22
C TYR A 126 12.77 15.02 -15.00
N LYS A 127 13.93 14.98 -14.37
CA LYS A 127 15.19 14.49 -14.93
C LYS A 127 15.72 13.34 -14.10
N GLU A 128 16.52 12.49 -14.73
CA GLU A 128 17.28 11.47 -14.01
C GLU A 128 18.10 12.10 -12.88
N GLY A 129 18.05 11.50 -11.68
CA GLY A 129 18.70 12.00 -10.50
C GLY A 129 17.87 13.00 -9.69
N ASP A 130 16.74 13.52 -10.19
CA ASP A 130 15.84 14.32 -9.35
C ASP A 130 15.39 13.49 -8.15
N SER A 131 15.29 14.15 -6.99
CA SER A 131 15.01 13.50 -5.72
C SER A 131 14.05 14.31 -4.88
N PHE A 132 13.09 13.63 -4.25
CA PHE A 132 12.00 14.24 -3.49
C PHE A 132 11.89 13.55 -2.13
N GLU A 133 11.96 14.34 -1.05
CA GLU A 133 11.77 13.82 0.31
C GLU A 133 10.31 13.94 0.74
N PHE A 134 9.75 12.83 1.20
CA PHE A 134 8.41 12.74 1.77
C PHE A 134 8.49 12.33 3.24
N THR A 135 7.57 12.83 4.05
CA THR A 135 7.45 12.45 5.46
C THR A 135 6.06 11.88 5.72
N GLY A 136 6.00 10.61 6.10
CA GLY A 136 4.76 9.87 6.28
C GLY A 136 3.96 9.77 4.98
N LEU A 137 2.65 9.96 5.07
CA LEU A 137 1.72 9.87 3.93
C LEU A 137 1.23 11.27 3.47
N ARG A 138 2.06 12.30 3.65
CA ARG A 138 1.71 13.66 3.22
C ARG A 138 2.18 13.91 1.79
N THR A 139 1.37 14.61 1.02
CA THR A 139 1.75 15.05 -0.33
C THR A 139 2.84 16.12 -0.25
N LEU A 140 3.69 16.16 -1.26
CA LEU A 140 4.71 17.19 -1.44
C LEU A 140 4.19 18.24 -2.43
N GLU A 141 4.30 19.52 -2.07
CA GLU A 141 3.93 20.61 -2.95
C GLU A 141 4.71 20.57 -4.27
N GLY A 142 4.00 20.73 -5.38
CA GLY A 142 4.59 20.69 -6.71
C GLY A 142 4.94 19.29 -7.25
N PHE A 143 4.73 18.23 -6.48
CA PHE A 143 4.92 16.88 -6.98
C PHE A 143 3.75 16.42 -7.86
N CYS A 144 4.03 15.66 -8.91
CA CYS A 144 3.03 15.18 -9.86
C CYS A 144 1.98 14.27 -9.19
N GLY A 145 0.71 14.67 -9.22
CA GLY A 145 -0.38 13.91 -8.61
C GLY A 145 -0.60 12.53 -9.22
N ALA A 146 -0.38 12.38 -10.54
CA ALA A 146 -0.49 11.08 -11.20
C ALA A 146 0.65 10.13 -10.76
N ALA A 147 1.87 10.64 -10.64
CA ALA A 147 3.00 9.89 -10.09
C ALA A 147 2.71 9.51 -8.62
N TYR A 148 2.22 10.45 -7.80
CA TYR A 148 1.86 10.19 -6.41
C TYR A 148 0.83 9.08 -6.29
N HIS A 149 -0.23 9.08 -7.11
CA HIS A 149 -1.24 8.02 -7.12
C HIS A 149 -0.63 6.63 -7.34
N THR A 150 0.30 6.51 -8.29
CA THR A 150 0.96 5.22 -8.57
C THR A 150 1.96 4.81 -7.47
N ILE A 151 2.63 5.78 -6.86
CA ILE A 151 3.59 5.56 -5.78
C ILE A 151 2.90 5.25 -4.45
N PHE A 152 1.67 5.71 -4.23
CA PHE A 152 0.99 5.65 -2.93
C PHE A 152 0.92 4.26 -2.30
N PRO A 153 0.59 3.15 -3.01
CA PRO A 153 0.60 1.81 -2.42
C PRO A 153 1.97 1.43 -1.86
N VAL A 154 3.05 1.83 -2.54
CA VAL A 154 4.44 1.61 -2.09
C VAL A 154 4.74 2.43 -0.83
N PHE A 155 4.34 3.70 -0.82
CA PHE A 155 4.45 4.54 0.39
C PHE A 155 3.72 3.93 1.57
N PHE A 156 2.49 3.48 1.34
CA PHE A 156 1.67 2.89 2.38
C PHE A 156 2.32 1.63 2.94
N ALA A 157 2.80 0.74 2.08
CA ALA A 157 3.52 -0.48 2.51
C ALA A 157 4.78 -0.13 3.32
N LEU A 158 5.67 0.72 2.77
CA LEU A 158 6.93 1.08 3.43
C LEU A 158 6.70 1.85 4.74
N ASN A 159 5.67 2.72 4.81
CA ASN A 159 5.35 3.47 6.03
C ASN A 159 4.96 2.56 7.20
N PHE A 160 4.33 1.43 6.91
CA PHE A 160 3.93 0.42 7.89
C PHE A 160 4.87 -0.78 7.98
N GLY A 161 6.12 -0.61 7.53
CA GLY A 161 7.20 -1.59 7.73
C GLY A 161 7.26 -2.70 6.69
N GLY A 162 6.49 -2.60 5.61
CA GLY A 162 6.58 -3.51 4.48
C GLY A 162 7.98 -3.50 3.85
N THR A 163 8.37 -4.61 3.22
CA THR A 163 9.68 -4.80 2.61
C THR A 163 9.56 -5.49 1.25
N TYR A 164 10.58 -5.29 0.40
CA TYR A 164 10.67 -5.86 -0.93
C TYR A 164 11.90 -6.79 -1.00
N PRO A 165 11.78 -8.08 -0.63
CA PRO A 165 12.92 -8.99 -0.50
C PRO A 165 13.59 -9.36 -1.83
N PHE A 166 13.02 -8.96 -2.96
CA PHE A 166 13.59 -9.12 -4.29
C PHE A 166 14.45 -7.93 -4.74
N GLU A 167 14.47 -6.85 -3.96
CA GLU A 167 15.36 -5.70 -4.17
C GLU A 167 16.65 -5.88 -3.37
N GLU A 168 17.74 -5.31 -3.84
CA GLU A 168 19.02 -5.29 -3.11
C GLU A 168 18.88 -4.58 -1.76
N ASN A 169 18.19 -3.42 -1.75
CA ASN A 169 17.75 -2.76 -0.54
C ASN A 169 16.28 -3.09 -0.31
N ILE A 170 15.99 -3.96 0.64
CA ILE A 170 14.62 -4.40 0.96
C ILE A 170 13.67 -3.27 1.37
N ASN A 171 14.21 -2.10 1.75
CA ASN A 171 13.47 -0.90 2.08
C ASN A 171 13.21 0.01 0.86
N SER A 172 13.44 -0.48 -0.35
CA SER A 172 13.17 0.27 -1.57
C SER A 172 12.45 -0.56 -2.62
N LEU A 173 11.76 0.13 -3.53
CA LEU A 173 11.21 -0.44 -4.76
C LEU A 173 11.66 0.43 -5.93
N SER A 174 12.35 -0.17 -6.91
CA SER A 174 12.99 0.51 -8.03
C SER A 174 12.18 0.50 -9.34
N THR A 175 10.97 -0.07 -9.32
CA THR A 175 10.20 -0.38 -10.54
C THR A 175 8.88 0.37 -10.67
N VAL A 176 8.69 1.46 -9.92
CA VAL A 176 7.45 2.25 -10.01
C VAL A 176 7.50 3.14 -11.25
N THR A 177 6.57 2.94 -12.17
CA THR A 177 6.50 3.72 -13.40
C THR A 177 5.35 4.73 -13.38
N CYS A 178 5.60 5.89 -14.02
CA CYS A 178 4.59 6.90 -14.24
C CYS A 178 3.43 6.33 -15.09
N PRO A 179 2.16 6.61 -14.75
CA PRO A 179 1.01 6.17 -15.55
C PRO A 179 0.91 6.86 -16.90
N ASP A 180 1.64 7.95 -17.09
CA ASP A 180 1.74 8.68 -18.38
C ASP A 180 2.72 7.99 -19.32
N GLY A 181 2.27 6.92 -19.95
CA GLY A 181 3.04 6.14 -20.93
C GLY A 181 4.31 5.48 -20.38
N GLY A 182 4.51 5.42 -19.08
CA GLY A 182 5.72 4.85 -18.47
C GLY A 182 6.98 5.71 -18.69
N ASN A 183 6.81 7.00 -18.98
CA ASN A 183 7.91 7.91 -19.33
C ASN A 183 8.92 8.10 -18.23
N ILE A 184 8.51 7.97 -16.96
CA ILE A 184 9.38 8.09 -15.79
C ILE A 184 9.34 6.79 -14.99
N ARG A 185 10.53 6.30 -14.62
CA ARG A 185 10.69 5.27 -13.59
C ARG A 185 11.19 5.90 -12.31
N PHE A 186 10.51 5.58 -11.22
CA PHE A 186 10.86 6.03 -9.88
C PHE A 186 11.43 4.88 -9.06
N LYS A 187 12.37 5.22 -8.20
CA LYS A 187 12.78 4.40 -7.05
C LYS A 187 12.24 5.05 -5.79
N VAL A 188 11.53 4.29 -4.98
CA VAL A 188 11.02 4.72 -3.68
C VAL A 188 11.81 4.02 -2.60
N THR A 189 12.39 4.78 -1.67
CA THR A 189 13.23 4.23 -0.60
C THR A 189 12.77 4.77 0.75
N ARG A 190 12.53 3.87 1.71
CA ARG A 190 12.35 4.22 3.12
C ARG A 190 13.72 4.48 3.75
N ILE A 191 13.84 5.63 4.41
CA ILE A 191 15.02 5.95 5.20
C ILE A 191 14.83 5.41 6.62
N GLU A 192 15.71 4.51 7.02
CA GLU A 192 15.75 4.07 8.41
C GLU A 192 16.25 5.23 9.29
N LYS A 193 15.70 5.34 10.50
CA LYS A 193 16.25 6.26 11.50
C LYS A 193 17.60 5.72 11.93
N GLU A 194 18.62 6.55 11.92
CA GLU A 194 19.85 6.25 12.65
C GLU A 194 19.45 6.06 14.13
N GLU A 195 19.69 4.87 14.65
CA GLU A 195 19.55 4.63 16.10
C GLU A 195 20.61 5.48 16.78
N GLY A 196 20.18 6.62 17.35
CA GLY A 196 20.99 7.49 18.17
C GLY A 196 21.06 7.01 19.62
#